data_d04e6463b40806d730b2f6022349ad1f
#
_entry.id   d04e6463b40806d730b2f6022349ad1f
#
_cell.length_a   1.000
_cell.length_b   1.000
_cell.length_c   1.000
_cell.angle_alpha   90.00
_cell.angle_beta   90.00
_cell.angle_gamma   90.00
#
_symmetry.space_group_name_H-M   'P 1'
#
loop_
_entity.id
_entity.type
_entity.pdbx_description
1 polymer ?
#
loop_
_entity_poly.entity_id
_entity_poly.type
_entity_poly.pdbx_seq_one_letter_code
_entity_poly.pdbx_strand_id
1 'polypeptide(L)'
;MRLLMGSIMVGMDDKPICDKVPSGEKNLMGQDILVDGPPFTLRTVCQNALVAVYQDEQQLSGEDKLSRWELAVKIKKAVDPCELTTEEVVLVKKLIGKAYGPVISGQAWEMLESGITLNS
;
A
#
# COMPACT_ATOMS: atom_id res chain seq x y z
N MET A 1 3.11 -3.05 17.06
CA MET A 1 2.57 -1.75 16.61
C MET A 1 1.24 -1.97 15.92
N ARG A 2 0.25 -1.20 16.28
CA ARG A 2 -1.08 -1.27 15.68
C ARG A 2 -1.27 -0.18 14.66
N LEU A 3 -1.85 -0.53 13.51
CA LEU A 3 -1.95 0.37 12.37
C LEU A 3 -3.37 0.36 11.81
N LEU A 4 -3.86 1.52 11.42
CA LEU A 4 -5.14 1.65 10.71
C LEU A 4 -4.90 1.50 9.22
N MET A 5 -5.02 0.28 8.73
CA MET A 5 -4.76 -0.04 7.32
C MET A 5 -5.78 0.58 6.36
N GLY A 6 -6.94 1.00 6.87
CA GLY A 6 -7.93 1.71 6.09
C GLY A 6 -7.66 3.20 5.89
N SER A 7 -6.55 3.73 6.43
CA SER A 7 -6.20 5.14 6.25
C SER A 7 -6.00 5.48 4.78
N ILE A 8 -6.64 6.57 4.34
CA ILE A 8 -6.67 6.95 2.92
C ILE A 8 -5.47 7.81 2.56
N MET A 9 -4.86 7.53 1.41
CA MET A 9 -3.79 8.36 0.85
C MET A 9 -4.40 9.57 0.15
N VAL A 10 -3.78 10.74 0.33
CA VAL A 10 -4.23 11.97 -0.31
C VAL A 10 -3.13 12.57 -1.17
N GLY A 11 -3.53 13.30 -2.21
CA GLY A 11 -2.59 14.03 -3.06
C GLY A 11 -2.21 15.37 -2.45
N MET A 12 -1.37 16.12 -3.15
CA MET A 12 -0.97 17.45 -2.70
C MET A 12 -2.13 18.45 -2.66
N ASP A 13 -3.25 18.10 -3.28
CA ASP A 13 -4.49 18.89 -3.27
C ASP A 13 -5.43 18.49 -2.12
N ASP A 14 -4.97 17.65 -1.21
CA ASP A 14 -5.73 17.10 -0.07
C ASP A 14 -6.94 16.26 -0.48
N LYS A 15 -7.00 15.81 -1.72
CA LYS A 15 -8.05 14.91 -2.20
C LYS A 15 -7.58 13.47 -2.22
N PRO A 16 -8.48 12.50 -1.95
CA PRO A 16 -8.11 11.09 -2.00
C PRO A 16 -7.50 10.70 -3.34
N ILE A 17 -6.43 9.90 -3.28
CA ILE A 17 -5.83 9.30 -4.46
C ILE A 17 -6.63 8.04 -4.79
N CYS A 18 -7.16 7.97 -6.01
CA CYS A 18 -7.99 6.84 -6.44
C CYS A 18 -7.42 6.23 -7.71
N ASP A 19 -7.58 4.91 -7.85
CA ASP A 19 -7.31 4.24 -9.13
C ASP A 19 -8.39 4.62 -10.12
N LYS A 20 -8.01 4.71 -11.39
CA LYS A 20 -8.97 4.85 -12.48
C LYS A 20 -9.43 3.47 -12.92
N VAL A 21 -10.73 3.27 -12.95
CA VAL A 21 -11.33 2.00 -13.36
C VAL A 21 -12.34 2.22 -14.49
N PRO A 22 -12.56 1.22 -15.38
CA PRO A 22 -13.55 1.34 -16.42
C PRO A 22 -14.95 1.50 -15.84
N SER A 23 -15.72 2.46 -16.39
CA SER A 23 -17.09 2.72 -15.95
C SER A 23 -18.12 1.73 -16.54
N GLY A 24 -17.69 0.90 -17.50
CA GLY A 24 -18.59 0.06 -18.28
C GLY A 24 -19.11 0.74 -19.54
N GLU A 25 -18.80 2.01 -19.76
CA GLU A 25 -19.16 2.77 -20.93
C GLU A 25 -17.95 3.02 -21.81
N LYS A 26 -18.19 3.28 -23.09
CA LYS A 26 -17.11 3.61 -24.04
C LYS A 26 -17.37 4.96 -24.69
N ASN A 27 -16.29 5.67 -25.00
CA ASN A 27 -16.38 6.92 -25.72
C ASN A 27 -16.62 6.65 -27.24
N LEU A 28 -16.74 7.72 -28.02
CA LEU A 28 -16.99 7.62 -29.45
C LEU A 28 -15.88 6.89 -30.22
N MET A 29 -14.67 6.80 -29.64
CA MET A 29 -13.53 6.11 -30.25
C MET A 29 -13.45 4.64 -29.84
N GLY A 30 -14.41 4.13 -29.08
CA GLY A 30 -14.42 2.75 -28.61
C GLY A 30 -13.51 2.50 -27.40
N GLN A 31 -12.96 3.55 -26.80
CA GLN A 31 -12.11 3.43 -25.60
C GLN A 31 -12.95 3.45 -24.34
N ASP A 32 -12.49 2.72 -23.32
CA ASP A 32 -13.19 2.70 -22.03
C ASP A 32 -13.13 4.07 -21.38
N ILE A 33 -14.28 4.52 -20.88
CA ILE A 33 -14.36 5.72 -20.05
C ILE A 33 -13.95 5.34 -18.64
N LEU A 34 -12.93 6.01 -18.11
CA LEU A 34 -12.41 5.74 -16.77
C LEU A 34 -13.05 6.66 -15.75
N VAL A 35 -13.42 6.11 -14.62
CA VAL A 35 -13.94 6.85 -13.47
C VAL A 35 -13.09 6.55 -12.24
N ASP A 36 -13.21 7.37 -11.19
CA ASP A 36 -12.50 7.13 -9.96
C ASP A 36 -13.00 5.84 -9.31
N GLY A 37 -12.06 4.93 -9.03
CA GLY A 37 -12.32 3.73 -8.27
C GLY A 37 -12.20 3.99 -6.78
N PRO A 38 -12.05 2.91 -5.96
CA PRO A 38 -11.85 3.06 -4.54
C PRO A 38 -10.59 3.86 -4.22
N PRO A 39 -10.58 4.65 -3.14
CA PRO A 39 -9.36 5.37 -2.72
C PRO A 39 -8.23 4.39 -2.37
N PHE A 40 -6.98 4.80 -2.62
CA PHE A 40 -5.83 4.09 -2.10
C PHE A 40 -5.80 4.19 -0.58
N THR A 41 -5.63 3.05 0.07
CA THR A 41 -5.47 2.98 1.52
C THR A 41 -4.06 2.54 1.86
N LEU A 42 -3.66 2.71 3.12
CA LEU A 42 -2.39 2.18 3.61
C LEU A 42 -2.27 0.68 3.33
N ARG A 43 -3.38 -0.07 3.46
CA ARG A 43 -3.42 -1.50 3.17
C ARG A 43 -3.01 -1.78 1.72
N THR A 44 -3.59 -1.06 0.77
CA THR A 44 -3.27 -1.21 -0.66
C THR A 44 -1.80 -0.89 -0.94
N VAL A 45 -1.30 0.19 -0.37
CA VAL A 45 0.10 0.60 -0.53
C VAL A 45 1.04 -0.49 0.00
N CYS A 46 0.78 -1.00 1.20
CA CYS A 46 1.60 -2.06 1.79
C CYS A 46 1.57 -3.34 0.96
N GLN A 47 0.38 -3.77 0.53
CA GLN A 47 0.25 -4.98 -0.30
C GLN A 47 1.01 -4.86 -1.60
N ASN A 48 0.84 -3.75 -2.31
CA ASN A 48 1.49 -3.54 -3.60
C ASN A 48 3.01 -3.53 -3.45
N ALA A 49 3.51 -2.87 -2.40
CA ALA A 49 4.95 -2.81 -2.15
C ALA A 49 5.54 -4.20 -1.85
N LEU A 50 4.80 -5.03 -1.12
CA LEU A 50 5.27 -6.38 -0.75
C LEU A 50 5.29 -7.35 -1.91
N VAL A 51 4.34 -7.25 -2.84
CA VAL A 51 4.24 -8.19 -3.96
C VAL A 51 4.92 -7.70 -5.24
N ALA A 52 5.42 -6.47 -5.25
CA ALA A 52 6.11 -5.93 -6.42
C ALA A 52 7.43 -6.64 -6.67
N VAL A 53 7.84 -6.70 -7.94
CA VAL A 53 9.14 -7.23 -8.34
C VAL A 53 10.08 -6.05 -8.54
N TYR A 54 11.24 -6.08 -7.87
CA TYR A 54 12.21 -4.99 -7.92
C TYR A 54 13.45 -5.42 -8.69
N GLN A 55 13.94 -4.56 -9.57
CA GLN A 55 15.10 -4.88 -10.42
C GLN A 55 16.37 -5.06 -9.60
N ASP A 56 16.52 -4.36 -8.49
CA ASP A 56 17.69 -4.47 -7.61
C ASP A 56 17.64 -5.71 -6.71
N GLU A 57 16.57 -6.51 -6.82
CA GLU A 57 16.39 -7.71 -6.01
C GLU A 57 16.18 -8.96 -6.86
N GLN A 58 16.86 -9.04 -8.00
CA GLN A 58 16.69 -10.17 -8.92
C GLN A 58 17.10 -11.51 -8.31
N GLN A 59 17.96 -11.48 -7.28
CA GLN A 59 18.42 -12.69 -6.61
C GLN A 59 17.76 -12.90 -5.24
N LEU A 60 16.60 -12.31 -5.04
CA LEU A 60 15.84 -12.51 -3.80
C LEU A 60 15.53 -14.00 -3.64
N SER A 61 15.81 -14.56 -2.46
CA SER A 61 15.59 -15.98 -2.19
C SER A 61 14.09 -16.32 -2.21
N GLY A 62 13.78 -17.61 -2.43
CA GLY A 62 12.42 -18.09 -2.36
C GLY A 62 11.82 -17.90 -0.97
N GLU A 63 12.63 -18.04 0.09
CA GLU A 63 12.19 -17.82 1.46
C GLU A 63 11.77 -16.37 1.69
N ASP A 64 12.56 -15.42 1.17
CA ASP A 64 12.23 -14.00 1.27
C ASP A 64 10.97 -13.66 0.49
N LYS A 65 10.78 -14.23 -0.69
CA LYS A 65 9.56 -14.06 -1.47
C LYS A 65 8.35 -14.60 -0.73
N LEU A 66 8.47 -15.76 -0.10
CA LEU A 66 7.40 -16.36 0.68
C LEU A 66 7.07 -15.49 1.89
N SER A 67 8.08 -14.99 2.60
CA SER A 67 7.87 -14.10 3.75
C SER A 67 7.09 -12.85 3.36
N ARG A 68 7.43 -12.26 2.23
CA ARG A 68 6.71 -11.09 1.72
C ARG A 68 5.26 -11.40 1.35
N TRP A 69 5.05 -12.55 0.71
CA TRP A 69 3.71 -13.02 0.37
C TRP A 69 2.86 -13.24 1.62
N GLU A 70 3.41 -13.92 2.61
CA GLU A 70 2.71 -14.19 3.87
C GLU A 70 2.33 -12.89 4.58
N LEU A 71 3.24 -11.91 4.61
CA LEU A 71 2.95 -10.61 5.21
C LEU A 71 1.87 -9.86 4.42
N ALA A 72 1.91 -9.91 3.10
CA ALA A 72 0.87 -9.30 2.27
C ALA A 72 -0.50 -9.91 2.53
N VAL A 73 -0.58 -11.23 2.69
CA VAL A 73 -1.82 -11.93 3.01
C VAL A 73 -2.31 -11.56 4.42
N LYS A 74 -1.40 -11.47 5.38
CA LYS A 74 -1.72 -11.03 6.75
C LYS A 74 -2.37 -9.64 6.72
N ILE A 75 -1.79 -8.71 5.99
CA ILE A 75 -2.32 -7.34 5.86
C ILE A 75 -3.67 -7.34 5.15
N LYS A 76 -3.80 -8.14 4.08
CA LYS A 76 -5.05 -8.24 3.32
C LYS A 76 -6.21 -8.70 4.19
N LYS A 77 -5.98 -9.68 5.06
CA LYS A 77 -7.03 -10.29 5.88
C LYS A 77 -7.26 -9.59 7.19
N ALA A 78 -6.34 -8.73 7.62
CA ALA A 78 -6.44 -8.09 8.92
C ALA A 78 -7.59 -7.08 8.95
N VAL A 79 -8.31 -7.08 10.08
CA VAL A 79 -9.24 -6.00 10.39
C VAL A 79 -8.48 -4.91 11.13
N ASP A 80 -8.93 -3.68 11.02
CA ASP A 80 -8.28 -2.59 11.74
C ASP A 80 -8.60 -2.64 13.23
N PRO A 81 -7.64 -2.35 14.10
CA PRO A 81 -6.24 -2.08 13.78
C PRO A 81 -5.45 -3.36 13.46
N CYS A 82 -4.57 -3.28 12.47
CA CYS A 82 -3.69 -4.38 12.10
C CYS A 82 -2.40 -4.30 12.93
N GLU A 83 -2.00 -5.41 13.53
CA GLU A 83 -0.79 -5.45 14.34
C GLU A 83 0.39 -5.98 13.53
N LEU A 84 1.47 -5.20 13.49
CA LEU A 84 2.73 -5.59 12.82
C LEU A 84 3.88 -5.49 13.82
N THR A 85 4.86 -6.37 13.66
CA THR A 85 6.10 -6.29 14.43
C THR A 85 6.97 -5.14 13.91
N THR A 86 7.96 -4.74 14.70
CA THR A 86 8.89 -3.69 14.29
C THR A 86 9.63 -4.08 13.02
N GLU A 87 10.06 -5.33 12.90
CA GLU A 87 10.76 -5.82 11.71
C GLU A 87 9.85 -5.80 10.47
N GLU A 88 8.58 -6.17 10.65
CA GLU A 88 7.61 -6.10 9.56
C GLU A 88 7.40 -4.66 9.08
N VAL A 89 7.31 -3.71 10.01
CA VAL A 89 7.18 -2.29 9.69
C VAL A 89 8.40 -1.78 8.93
N VAL A 90 9.60 -2.14 9.37
CA VAL A 90 10.85 -1.73 8.69
C VAL A 90 10.89 -2.25 7.27
N LEU A 91 10.54 -3.52 7.05
CA LEU A 91 10.51 -4.10 5.71
C LEU A 91 9.49 -3.39 4.81
N VAL A 92 8.28 -3.18 5.31
CA VAL A 92 7.22 -2.52 4.55
C VAL A 92 7.62 -1.09 4.17
N LYS A 93 8.18 -0.33 5.11
CA LYS A 93 8.66 1.04 4.84
C LYS A 93 9.71 1.06 3.74
N LYS A 94 10.68 0.15 3.81
CA LYS A 94 11.73 0.04 2.80
C LYS A 94 11.14 -0.21 1.42
N LEU A 95 10.20 -1.14 1.31
CA LEU A 95 9.60 -1.50 0.03
C LEU A 95 8.69 -0.41 -0.51
N ILE A 96 7.95 0.27 0.36
CA ILE A 96 7.13 1.42 -0.04
C ILE A 96 8.03 2.52 -0.64
N GLY A 97 9.17 2.78 -0.03
CA GLY A 97 10.12 3.76 -0.54
C GLY A 97 10.66 3.42 -1.93
N LYS A 98 10.73 2.13 -2.27
CA LYS A 98 11.12 1.67 -3.61
C LYS A 98 9.97 1.74 -4.61
N ALA A 99 8.76 1.44 -4.17
CA ALA A 99 7.61 1.27 -5.05
C ALA A 99 6.92 2.58 -5.42
N TYR A 100 7.00 3.58 -4.56
CA TYR A 100 6.22 4.81 -4.70
C TYR A 100 7.08 6.06 -4.59
N GLY A 101 6.59 7.15 -5.17
CA GLY A 101 7.22 8.46 -5.06
C GLY A 101 6.91 9.15 -3.73
N PRO A 102 7.42 10.40 -3.55
CA PRO A 102 7.37 11.08 -2.24
C PRO A 102 5.98 11.29 -1.65
N VAL A 103 4.97 11.53 -2.47
CA VAL A 103 3.62 11.81 -1.96
C VAL A 103 3.06 10.62 -1.21
N ILE A 104 3.13 9.42 -1.79
CA ILE A 104 2.62 8.21 -1.15
C ILE A 104 3.60 7.71 -0.09
N SER A 105 4.89 7.64 -0.40
CA SER A 105 5.89 7.16 0.55
C SER A 105 5.93 7.99 1.83
N GLY A 106 5.88 9.32 1.70
CA GLY A 106 5.89 10.20 2.85
C GLY A 106 4.72 9.97 3.79
N GLN A 107 3.51 9.94 3.25
CA GLN A 107 2.30 9.70 4.02
C GLN A 107 2.30 8.32 4.68
N ALA A 108 2.65 7.29 3.89
CA ALA A 108 2.67 5.92 4.40
C ALA A 108 3.70 5.75 5.51
N TRP A 109 4.87 6.35 5.37
CA TRP A 109 5.91 6.31 6.40
C TRP A 109 5.43 6.99 7.69
N GLU A 110 4.80 8.15 7.59
CA GLU A 110 4.25 8.84 8.76
C GLU A 110 3.20 7.98 9.46
N MET A 111 2.30 7.37 8.71
CA MET A 111 1.27 6.48 9.27
C MET A 111 1.88 5.27 9.95
N LEU A 112 2.91 4.66 9.34
CA LEU A 112 3.59 3.50 9.92
C LEU A 112 4.40 3.86 11.16
N GLU A 113 4.99 5.04 11.19
CA GLU A 113 5.76 5.50 12.36
C GLU A 113 4.85 5.93 13.50
N SER A 114 3.75 6.61 13.18
CA SER A 114 2.80 7.07 14.19
C SER A 114 2.08 5.92 14.87
N GLY A 115 1.56 4.99 14.08
CA GLY A 115 0.82 3.84 14.58
C GLY A 115 -0.20 4.17 15.65
N ILE A 116 -1.04 3.23 16.00
CA ILE A 116 -1.83 3.32 17.22
C ILE A 116 -1.08 2.58 18.30
N THR A 117 -0.61 3.30 19.31
CA THR A 117 0.01 2.66 20.46
C THR A 117 -0.97 2.70 21.62
N LEU A 118 -1.10 1.57 22.31
CA LEU A 118 -2.03 1.47 23.42
C LEU A 118 -1.59 2.28 24.63
N ASN A 119 -0.32 2.70 24.66
CA ASN A 119 0.28 3.37 25.79
C ASN A 119 0.59 4.84 25.52
N SER A 120 0.09 5.34 24.43
CA SER A 120 0.25 6.75 24.10
C SER A 120 -0.81 7.61 24.77
#